data_422acd8378698b63c7a973862109da58
#
_entry.id   422acd8378698b63c7a973862109da58
#
_cell.length_a   1.000
_cell.length_b   1.000
_cell.length_c   1.000
_cell.angle_alpha   90.00
_cell.angle_beta   90.00
_cell.angle_gamma   90.00
#
_symmetry.space_group_name_H-M   'P 1'
#
loop_
_entity.id
_entity.type
_entity.pdbx_description
1 polymer ?
#
loop_
_entity_poly.entity_id
_entity_poly.type
_entity_poly.pdbx_seq_one_letter_code
_entity_poly.pdbx_strand_id
1 'polypeptide(L)'
;MTRRALLLVPFAARLGADSAQEVWDLFTSMAAALSEANAGAFLNAFDPAMPGFEALRAGVTALLREAEVQSSIELVEEEGDDRSRAVELDWLVHIVGRQDGAVVERRRERVKCRVEKSGRKWRIASLEPLQFFAPPRR
;
A
#
# COMPACT_ATOMS: atom_id res chain seq x y z
N MET A 1 39.13 -11.89 1.22
CA MET A 1 38.60 -13.17 1.52
C MET A 1 37.20 -13.14 1.83
N THR A 2 36.84 -12.50 2.87
CA THR A 2 35.46 -12.32 3.23
C THR A 2 34.67 -11.68 2.12
N ARG A 3 35.29 -10.96 1.25
CA ARG A 3 34.59 -10.30 0.16
C ARG A 3 33.95 -11.27 -0.80
N ARG A 4 34.56 -12.40 -1.04
CA ARG A 4 34.02 -13.39 -1.95
C ARG A 4 32.75 -13.98 -1.38
N ALA A 5 32.77 -14.30 -0.11
CA ALA A 5 31.58 -14.83 0.54
C ALA A 5 30.45 -13.82 0.46
N LEU A 6 30.80 -12.55 0.62
CA LEU A 6 29.80 -11.50 0.52
C LEU A 6 29.21 -11.38 -0.87
N LEU A 7 30.01 -11.68 -1.90
CA LEU A 7 29.53 -11.61 -3.26
C LEU A 7 28.55 -12.73 -3.57
N LEU A 8 28.76 -13.90 -3.00
CA LEU A 8 27.88 -15.02 -3.24
C LEU A 8 26.60 -14.91 -2.43
N VAL A 9 26.73 -14.63 -1.16
CA VAL A 9 25.58 -14.47 -0.29
C VAL A 9 24.68 -13.34 -0.76
N PRO A 10 25.23 -12.18 -1.11
CA PRO A 10 24.41 -11.07 -1.58
C PRO A 10 23.60 -11.31 -2.83
N PHE A 11 23.98 -12.28 -3.63
CA PHE A 11 23.22 -12.53 -4.85
C PHE A 11 21.82 -12.99 -4.54
N ALA A 12 21.69 -14.02 -3.71
CA ALA A 12 20.36 -14.50 -3.31
C ALA A 12 19.65 -13.43 -2.46
N ALA A 13 20.41 -12.78 -1.57
CA ALA A 13 19.84 -11.72 -0.75
C ALA A 13 19.38 -10.55 -1.62
N ARG A 14 20.09 -10.30 -2.73
CA ARG A 14 19.71 -9.22 -3.62
C ARG A 14 18.36 -9.50 -4.30
N LEU A 15 18.09 -10.73 -4.70
CA LEU A 15 16.79 -11.06 -5.28
C LEU A 15 15.68 -10.80 -4.29
N GLY A 16 15.84 -11.25 -3.04
CA GLY A 16 14.86 -10.98 -2.01
C GLY A 16 14.76 -9.50 -1.68
N ALA A 17 15.91 -8.82 -1.63
CA ALA A 17 15.92 -7.39 -1.34
C ALA A 17 15.27 -6.59 -2.47
N ASP A 18 15.50 -6.99 -3.72
CA ASP A 18 14.90 -6.32 -4.87
C ASP A 18 13.37 -6.45 -4.83
N SER A 19 12.87 -7.63 -4.51
CA SER A 19 11.43 -7.85 -4.40
C SER A 19 10.85 -7.05 -3.25
N ALA A 20 11.52 -7.03 -2.10
CA ALA A 20 11.08 -6.25 -0.96
C ALA A 20 11.04 -4.76 -1.30
N GLN A 21 12.05 -4.28 -2.03
CA GLN A 21 12.11 -2.88 -2.43
C GLN A 21 11.00 -2.55 -3.43
N GLU A 22 10.75 -3.45 -4.38
CA GLU A 22 9.68 -3.26 -5.36
C GLU A 22 8.33 -3.15 -4.68
N VAL A 23 8.10 -4.00 -3.69
CA VAL A 23 6.84 -4.00 -2.95
C VAL A 23 6.73 -2.73 -2.10
N TRP A 24 7.83 -2.32 -1.46
CA TRP A 24 7.85 -1.08 -0.70
C TRP A 24 7.54 0.13 -1.60
N ASP A 25 8.12 0.14 -2.81
CA ASP A 25 7.86 1.20 -3.78
C ASP A 25 6.38 1.23 -4.19
N LEU A 26 5.76 0.06 -4.30
CA LEU A 26 4.35 -0.04 -4.60
C LEU A 26 3.53 0.65 -3.51
N PHE A 27 3.81 0.35 -2.25
CA PHE A 27 3.05 0.93 -1.14
C PHE A 27 3.31 2.43 -0.98
N THR A 28 4.54 2.88 -1.19
CA THR A 28 4.82 4.31 -1.12
C THR A 28 4.13 5.08 -2.23
N SER A 29 4.03 4.50 -3.43
CA SER A 29 3.28 5.13 -4.51
C SER A 29 1.79 5.15 -4.23
N MET A 30 1.27 4.16 -3.54
CA MET A 30 -0.13 4.16 -3.12
C MET A 30 -0.41 5.27 -2.11
N ALA A 31 0.46 5.42 -1.13
CA ALA A 31 0.30 6.48 -0.13
C ALA A 31 0.36 7.86 -0.81
N ALA A 32 1.27 8.02 -1.76
CA ALA A 32 1.38 9.25 -2.53
C ALA A 32 0.12 9.50 -3.36
N ALA A 33 -0.42 8.45 -3.98
CA ALA A 33 -1.64 8.58 -4.78
C ALA A 33 -2.82 9.07 -3.96
N LEU A 34 -2.95 8.59 -2.73
CA LEU A 34 -3.99 9.08 -1.81
C LEU A 34 -3.80 10.56 -1.52
N SER A 35 -2.57 10.96 -1.24
CA SER A 35 -2.27 12.36 -0.93
C SER A 35 -2.46 13.28 -2.14
N GLU A 36 -2.35 12.71 -3.34
CA GLU A 36 -2.54 13.46 -4.58
C GLU A 36 -3.97 13.39 -5.11
N ALA A 37 -4.86 12.76 -4.36
CA ALA A 37 -6.25 12.55 -4.74
C ALA A 37 -6.38 11.77 -6.06
N ASN A 38 -5.49 10.83 -6.29
CA ASN A 38 -5.46 10.05 -7.51
C ASN A 38 -5.96 8.63 -7.24
N ALA A 39 -7.29 8.47 -7.27
CA ALA A 39 -7.92 7.18 -7.00
C ALA A 39 -7.48 6.12 -8.00
N GLY A 40 -7.35 6.49 -9.27
CA GLY A 40 -6.96 5.55 -10.31
C GLY A 40 -5.58 4.96 -10.05
N ALA A 41 -4.61 5.80 -9.70
CA ALA A 41 -3.25 5.34 -9.40
C ALA A 41 -3.24 4.44 -8.17
N PHE A 42 -4.00 4.79 -7.14
CA PHE A 42 -4.11 3.97 -5.94
C PHE A 42 -4.68 2.59 -6.28
N LEU A 43 -5.78 2.56 -7.02
CA LEU A 43 -6.48 1.32 -7.34
C LEU A 43 -5.71 0.43 -8.30
N ASN A 44 -4.84 1.02 -9.10
CA ASN A 44 -4.02 0.28 -10.04
C ASN A 44 -3.05 -0.69 -9.36
N ALA A 45 -2.80 -0.50 -8.08
CA ALA A 45 -1.94 -1.39 -7.30
C ALA A 45 -2.62 -2.69 -6.92
N PHE A 46 -3.93 -2.79 -7.09
CA PHE A 46 -4.72 -3.94 -6.65
C PHE A 46 -5.05 -4.87 -7.79
N ASP A 47 -5.18 -6.16 -7.46
CA ASP A 47 -5.74 -7.13 -8.38
C ASP A 47 -7.25 -6.90 -8.43
N PRO A 48 -7.82 -6.61 -9.61
CA PRO A 48 -9.27 -6.38 -9.70
C PRO A 48 -10.11 -7.60 -9.32
N ALA A 49 -9.51 -8.79 -9.31
CA ALA A 49 -10.21 -10.01 -8.89
C ALA A 49 -10.19 -10.20 -7.38
N MET A 50 -9.53 -9.31 -6.64
CA MET A 50 -9.45 -9.39 -5.19
C MET A 50 -10.86 -9.30 -4.58
N PRO A 51 -11.19 -10.18 -3.61
CA PRO A 51 -12.48 -10.03 -2.91
C PRO A 51 -12.60 -8.64 -2.28
N GLY A 52 -13.74 -8.01 -2.50
CA GLY A 52 -13.99 -6.67 -1.97
C GLY A 52 -13.44 -5.53 -2.80
N PHE A 53 -12.85 -5.83 -3.96
CA PHE A 53 -12.25 -4.78 -4.78
C PHE A 53 -13.27 -3.71 -5.18
N GLU A 54 -14.49 -4.09 -5.56
CA GLU A 54 -15.49 -3.11 -5.98
C GLU A 54 -15.91 -2.20 -4.82
N ALA A 55 -16.02 -2.75 -3.63
CA ALA A 55 -16.32 -1.95 -2.45
C ALA A 55 -15.18 -0.99 -2.14
N LEU A 56 -13.94 -1.47 -2.27
CA LEU A 56 -12.77 -0.63 -2.09
C LEU A 56 -12.74 0.50 -3.11
N ARG A 57 -13.00 0.17 -4.38
CA ARG A 57 -13.00 1.16 -5.45
C ARG A 57 -14.02 2.26 -5.17
N ALA A 58 -15.23 1.86 -4.82
CA ALA A 58 -16.29 2.82 -4.51
C ALA A 58 -15.90 3.69 -3.30
N GLY A 59 -15.36 3.06 -2.27
CA GLY A 59 -14.98 3.76 -1.04
C GLY A 59 -13.88 4.78 -1.26
N VAL A 60 -12.80 4.38 -1.92
CA VAL A 60 -11.67 5.27 -2.20
C VAL A 60 -12.10 6.42 -3.11
N THR A 61 -12.87 6.11 -4.12
CA THR A 61 -13.36 7.14 -5.04
C THR A 61 -14.18 8.18 -4.28
N ALA A 62 -15.08 7.73 -3.41
CA ALA A 62 -15.90 8.64 -2.60
C ALA A 62 -15.04 9.43 -1.61
N LEU A 63 -14.09 8.77 -0.95
CA LEU A 63 -13.21 9.42 0.01
C LEU A 63 -12.47 10.59 -0.66
N LEU A 64 -11.82 10.32 -1.79
CA LEU A 64 -11.00 11.33 -2.45
C LEU A 64 -11.84 12.41 -3.13
N ARG A 65 -13.11 12.13 -3.40
CA ARG A 65 -14.02 13.15 -3.92
C ARG A 65 -14.48 14.09 -2.82
N GLU A 66 -14.67 13.57 -1.61
CA GLU A 66 -15.24 14.34 -0.51
C GLU A 66 -14.22 15.10 0.31
N ALA A 67 -12.97 14.65 0.32
CA ALA A 67 -11.97 15.23 1.21
C ALA A 67 -10.57 15.15 0.61
N GLU A 68 -9.66 15.87 1.21
CA GLU A 68 -8.25 15.69 0.93
C GLU A 68 -7.68 14.74 1.96
N VAL A 69 -6.67 13.97 1.56
CA VAL A 69 -6.09 12.94 2.40
C VAL A 69 -4.60 13.17 2.51
N GLN A 70 -4.08 13.05 3.72
CA GLN A 70 -2.65 13.00 3.97
C GLN A 70 -2.36 11.60 4.47
N SER A 71 -1.47 10.92 3.80
CA SER A 71 -1.24 9.49 4.03
C SER A 71 0.23 9.23 4.31
N SER A 72 0.50 8.44 5.33
CA SER A 72 1.87 8.00 5.61
C SER A 72 1.86 6.55 6.05
N ILE A 73 2.93 5.84 5.75
CA ILE A 73 3.05 4.43 6.07
C ILE A 73 4.39 4.14 6.72
N GLU A 74 4.38 3.14 7.58
CA GLU A 74 5.61 2.58 8.15
C GLU A 74 5.55 1.08 8.03
N LEU A 75 6.66 0.48 7.65
CA LEU A 75 6.75 -0.97 7.54
C LEU A 75 6.85 -1.58 8.92
N VAL A 76 5.97 -2.53 9.23
CA VAL A 76 6.00 -3.26 10.49
C VAL A 76 6.66 -4.61 10.28
N GLU A 77 6.24 -5.33 9.26
CA GLU A 77 6.74 -6.66 9.00
C GLU A 77 6.58 -6.99 7.52
N GLU A 78 7.52 -7.75 6.99
CA GLU A 78 7.46 -8.10 5.58
C GLU A 78 8.24 -9.39 5.38
N GLU A 79 7.66 -10.35 4.69
CA GLU A 79 8.32 -11.61 4.39
C GLU A 79 7.76 -12.22 3.12
N GLY A 80 8.53 -13.09 2.51
CA GLY A 80 8.11 -13.75 1.31
C GLY A 80 9.26 -13.97 0.35
N ASP A 81 8.91 -14.19 -0.90
CA ASP A 81 9.88 -14.48 -1.95
C ASP A 81 9.69 -13.50 -3.12
N ASP A 82 10.18 -13.86 -4.29
CA ASP A 82 10.11 -12.98 -5.46
C ASP A 82 8.78 -13.10 -6.21
N ARG A 83 7.81 -13.83 -5.67
CA ARG A 83 6.50 -14.00 -6.29
C ARG A 83 5.33 -13.67 -5.38
N SER A 84 5.52 -13.83 -4.08
CA SER A 84 4.44 -13.59 -3.12
C SER A 84 5.04 -13.11 -1.82
N ARG A 85 4.48 -12.02 -1.29
CA ARG A 85 4.97 -11.45 -0.05
C ARG A 85 3.81 -11.06 0.84
N ALA A 86 4.02 -11.23 2.14
CA ALA A 86 3.07 -10.77 3.15
C ALA A 86 3.65 -9.52 3.77
N VAL A 87 2.84 -8.48 3.88
CA VAL A 87 3.30 -7.17 4.35
C VAL A 87 2.34 -6.65 5.40
N GLU A 88 2.89 -6.17 6.49
CA GLU A 88 2.09 -5.47 7.50
C GLU A 88 2.61 -4.06 7.63
N LEU A 89 1.72 -3.09 7.50
CA LEU A 89 2.05 -1.68 7.56
C LEU A 89 1.28 -1.00 8.67
N ASP A 90 1.91 -0.02 9.28
CA ASP A 90 1.21 0.92 10.15
C ASP A 90 0.84 2.10 9.25
N TRP A 91 -0.43 2.26 8.98
CA TRP A 91 -0.92 3.26 8.04
C TRP A 91 -1.66 4.34 8.78
N LEU A 92 -1.25 5.57 8.54
CA LEU A 92 -1.88 6.74 9.15
C LEU A 92 -2.49 7.59 8.04
N VAL A 93 -3.75 7.95 8.22
CA VAL A 93 -4.47 8.78 7.27
C VAL A 93 -5.12 9.93 8.02
N HIS A 94 -4.85 11.15 7.57
CA HIS A 94 -5.56 12.33 8.02
C HIS A 94 -6.51 12.75 6.91
N ILE A 95 -7.78 12.81 7.24
CA ILE A 95 -8.82 13.25 6.30
C ILE A 95 -9.11 14.70 6.61
N VAL A 96 -8.92 15.55 5.62
CA VAL A 96 -8.90 17.01 5.79
C VAL A 96 -10.02 17.61 4.96
N GLY A 97 -10.75 18.54 5.55
CA GLY A 97 -11.80 19.24 4.82
C GLY A 97 -11.21 20.14 3.73
N ARG A 98 -11.85 20.11 2.56
CA ARG A 98 -11.32 20.84 1.40
C ARG A 98 -11.39 22.34 1.56
N GLN A 99 -12.38 22.82 2.30
CA GLN A 99 -12.61 24.25 2.38
C GLN A 99 -11.77 24.93 3.46
N ASP A 100 -11.69 24.33 4.64
CA ASP A 100 -11.04 24.97 5.77
C ASP A 100 -9.72 24.34 6.18
N GLY A 101 -9.37 23.21 5.56
CA GLY A 101 -8.13 22.51 5.89
C GLY A 101 -8.12 21.89 7.27
N ALA A 102 -9.24 21.88 7.97
CA ALA A 102 -9.30 21.27 9.29
C ALA A 102 -9.30 19.74 9.18
N VAL A 103 -8.63 19.09 10.12
CA VAL A 103 -8.63 17.63 10.18
C VAL A 103 -9.99 17.16 10.64
N VAL A 104 -10.70 16.45 9.79
CA VAL A 104 -12.03 15.94 10.06
C VAL A 104 -11.96 14.59 10.75
N GLU A 105 -11.00 13.77 10.35
CA GLU A 105 -10.87 12.42 10.89
C GLU A 105 -9.43 11.96 10.79
N ARG A 106 -8.98 11.23 11.80
CA ARG A 106 -7.68 10.57 11.78
C ARG A 106 -7.92 9.07 11.86
N ARG A 107 -7.23 8.33 11.02
CA ARG A 107 -7.31 6.88 11.04
C ARG A 107 -5.91 6.32 11.15
N ARG A 108 -5.74 5.31 11.98
CA ARG A 108 -4.49 4.60 12.10
C ARG A 108 -4.78 3.13 12.30
N GLU A 109 -4.23 2.30 11.42
CA GLU A 109 -4.47 0.87 11.48
C GLU A 109 -3.24 0.08 11.09
N ARG A 110 -3.14 -1.11 11.63
CA ARG A 110 -2.25 -2.12 11.12
C ARG A 110 -2.92 -2.75 9.93
N VAL A 111 -2.38 -2.51 8.76
CA VAL A 111 -2.94 -3.00 7.52
C VAL A 111 -2.13 -4.20 7.07
N LYS A 112 -2.79 -5.33 6.87
CA LYS A 112 -2.15 -6.56 6.46
C LYS A 112 -2.48 -6.83 5.01
N CYS A 113 -1.45 -7.10 4.22
CA CYS A 113 -1.59 -7.29 2.78
C CYS A 113 -0.86 -8.53 2.33
N ARG A 114 -1.41 -9.15 1.30
CA ARG A 114 -0.68 -10.14 0.51
C ARG A 114 -0.48 -9.54 -0.87
N VAL A 115 0.75 -9.56 -1.32
CA VAL A 115 1.13 -9.00 -2.61
C VAL A 115 1.66 -10.13 -3.48
N GLU A 116 1.22 -10.19 -4.72
CA GLU A 116 1.63 -11.25 -5.64
C GLU A 116 2.12 -10.66 -6.93
N LYS A 117 3.13 -11.29 -7.50
CA LYS A 117 3.71 -10.84 -8.75
C LYS A 117 3.12 -11.62 -9.91
N SER A 118 2.58 -10.88 -10.87
CA SER A 118 2.04 -11.44 -12.09
C SER A 118 2.83 -10.82 -13.24
N GLY A 119 3.60 -11.65 -13.94
CA GLY A 119 4.53 -11.12 -14.93
C GLY A 119 5.58 -10.28 -14.26
N ARG A 120 5.63 -9.00 -14.57
CA ARG A 120 6.59 -8.07 -13.99
C ARG A 120 5.98 -7.14 -12.96
N LYS A 121 4.70 -7.31 -12.69
CA LYS A 121 3.98 -6.35 -11.88
C LYS A 121 3.51 -6.97 -10.58
N TRP A 122 3.80 -6.30 -9.47
CA TRP A 122 3.26 -6.65 -8.17
C TRP A 122 1.87 -6.06 -8.03
N ARG A 123 0.95 -6.86 -7.50
CA ARG A 123 -0.42 -6.41 -7.22
C ARG A 123 -0.86 -6.91 -5.87
N ILE A 124 -1.68 -6.14 -5.21
CA ILE A 124 -2.23 -6.53 -3.92
C ILE A 124 -3.36 -7.50 -4.15
N ALA A 125 -3.21 -8.72 -3.63
CA ALA A 125 -4.20 -9.78 -3.74
C ALA A 125 -5.17 -9.78 -2.57
N SER A 126 -4.76 -9.24 -1.41
CA SER A 126 -5.65 -9.07 -0.27
C SER A 126 -5.16 -7.92 0.60
N LEU A 127 -6.08 -7.25 1.25
CA LEU A 127 -5.78 -6.14 2.15
C LEU A 127 -6.86 -6.08 3.23
N GLU A 128 -6.43 -5.99 4.47
CA GLU A 128 -7.34 -5.89 5.62
C GLU A 128 -6.86 -4.81 6.57
N PRO A 129 -7.74 -3.98 7.08
CA PRO A 129 -9.17 -3.88 6.80
C PRO A 129 -9.42 -2.97 5.60
N LEU A 130 -10.29 -3.41 4.70
CA LEU A 130 -10.61 -2.62 3.48
C LEU A 130 -11.32 -1.32 3.82
N GLN A 131 -12.14 -1.31 4.86
CA GLN A 131 -12.89 -0.11 5.25
C GLN A 131 -12.00 1.00 5.78
N PHE A 132 -10.71 0.75 5.94
CA PHE A 132 -9.76 1.79 6.30
C PHE A 132 -9.77 2.93 5.30
N PHE A 133 -10.12 2.63 4.05
CA PHE A 133 -10.16 3.62 2.96
C PHE A 133 -11.58 4.07 2.63
N ALA A 134 -12.53 3.84 3.51
CA ALA A 134 -13.92 4.23 3.28
C ALA A 134 -14.07 5.76 3.39
N PRO A 135 -15.19 6.31 2.88
CA PRO A 135 -15.43 7.74 3.00
C PRO A 135 -15.44 8.21 4.45
N PRO A 136 -15.31 9.52 4.68
CA PRO A 136 -15.33 10.04 6.04
C PRO A 136 -16.65 9.72 6.75
N ARG A 137 -16.55 9.51 8.03
CA ARG A 137 -17.73 9.30 8.86
C ARG A 137 -18.41 10.65 9.07
N ARG A 138 -19.73 10.60 9.15
CA ARG A 138 -20.50 11.80 9.37
C ARG A 138 -21.31 11.73 10.65
#